data_da69d6ff77f1bc26beb1362d40d50f4a
#
_entry.id   da69d6ff77f1bc26beb1362d40d50f4a
#
_cell.length_a   1.000
_cell.length_b   1.000
_cell.length_c   1.000
_cell.angle_alpha   90.00
_cell.angle_beta   90.00
_cell.angle_gamma   90.00
#
_symmetry.space_group_name_H-M   'P 1'
#
loop_
_entity.id
_entity.type
_entity.pdbx_description
1 polymer ?
#
loop_
_entity_poly.entity_id
_entity_poly.type
_entity_poly.pdbx_seq_one_letter_code
_entity_poly.pdbx_strand_id
1 'polypeptide(L)'
;MTAVQSFDVAILGAGLAGRLAAWQLVRSGARVALVERAGPDGAGSAAYVAAAMLAPLAESAIAERRIVDLGIASVDLWRAWLAELPEPVFFQEDGTLVVWHARDRGEMSLFTSRMRAVAPPELVSQRLRALDGKGVGEVEPALAGRFPQGLLLAGEGQLDNRGALRALLSCAVSEGVHCVWEAGEVEADTLPTLGIRADVVLDCRGLGARAAWPSQPGGTTPGLRGLRGEVVRVHAPDVKLHRPVRLLHPRYPIYIAPKPNDLYVIGATELESEDDSPMSVRSALELLSAAHSLHPAFGEARVLELNVQRRPTRPDHLPAIRVDQQARVVRVNGLYRHGFLIAPAVTEAACAVVGALLKGDPAAHAVPAALRWPGMIEAVTEAPAAALHARTGLLH
;
A
#
# COMPACT_ATOMS: atom_id res chain seq x y z
N MET A 1 -34.97 16.76 -7.07
CA MET A 1 -34.56 15.50 -6.40
C MET A 1 -33.86 14.65 -7.44
N THR A 2 -32.59 14.38 -7.26
CA THR A 2 -31.83 13.47 -8.14
C THR A 2 -32.43 12.06 -8.02
N ALA A 3 -32.69 11.40 -9.15
CA ALA A 3 -33.21 10.04 -9.15
C ALA A 3 -32.21 9.11 -8.42
N VAL A 4 -32.69 8.28 -7.50
CA VAL A 4 -31.84 7.33 -6.79
C VAL A 4 -31.44 6.20 -7.74
N GLN A 5 -30.14 6.02 -7.93
CA GLN A 5 -29.57 4.91 -8.70
C GLN A 5 -29.22 3.74 -7.79
N SER A 6 -29.49 2.52 -8.27
CA SER A 6 -29.19 1.29 -7.53
C SER A 6 -27.97 0.58 -8.11
N PHE A 7 -27.08 0.17 -7.22
CA PHE A 7 -25.85 -0.56 -7.52
C PHE A 7 -25.78 -1.84 -6.69
N ASP A 8 -25.04 -2.81 -7.18
CA ASP A 8 -24.76 -4.02 -6.39
C ASP A 8 -23.71 -3.70 -5.32
N VAL A 9 -22.73 -2.83 -5.65
CA VAL A 9 -21.68 -2.41 -4.72
C VAL A 9 -21.44 -0.90 -4.81
N ALA A 10 -21.34 -0.24 -3.64
CA ALA A 10 -20.78 1.10 -3.53
C ALA A 10 -19.40 1.01 -2.85
N ILE A 11 -18.38 1.57 -3.47
CA ILE A 11 -17.02 1.64 -2.96
C ILE A 11 -16.76 3.04 -2.45
N LEU A 12 -16.35 3.17 -1.19
CA LEU A 12 -15.96 4.44 -0.58
C LEU A 12 -14.43 4.57 -0.60
N GLY A 13 -13.92 5.62 -1.22
CA GLY A 13 -12.50 5.91 -1.38
C GLY A 13 -11.89 5.36 -2.67
N ALA A 14 -11.38 6.26 -3.52
CA ALA A 14 -10.73 5.96 -4.79
C ALA A 14 -9.19 5.96 -4.70
N GLY A 15 -8.63 5.52 -3.56
CA GLY A 15 -7.23 5.17 -3.41
C GLY A 15 -6.89 3.85 -4.13
N LEU A 16 -5.73 3.27 -3.86
CA LEU A 16 -5.28 2.04 -4.52
C LEU A 16 -6.28 0.89 -4.33
N ALA A 17 -6.67 0.59 -3.09
CA ALA A 17 -7.58 -0.52 -2.80
C ALA A 17 -8.95 -0.33 -3.46
N GLY A 18 -9.50 0.90 -3.42
CA GLY A 18 -10.79 1.17 -4.05
C GLY A 18 -10.77 1.06 -5.57
N ARG A 19 -9.70 1.50 -6.24
CA ARG A 19 -9.56 1.37 -7.70
C ARG A 19 -9.37 -0.08 -8.12
N LEU A 20 -8.57 -0.85 -7.39
CA LEU A 20 -8.42 -2.29 -7.61
C LEU A 20 -9.75 -3.03 -7.44
N ALA A 21 -10.49 -2.71 -6.37
CA ALA A 21 -11.79 -3.33 -6.12
C ALA A 21 -12.83 -2.93 -7.19
N ALA A 22 -12.88 -1.65 -7.57
CA ALA A 22 -13.81 -1.18 -8.60
C ALA A 22 -13.58 -1.92 -9.93
N TRP A 23 -12.32 -2.01 -10.35
CA TRP A 23 -11.94 -2.72 -11.56
C TRP A 23 -12.29 -4.21 -11.49
N GLN A 24 -11.99 -4.90 -10.39
CA GLN A 24 -12.30 -6.33 -10.24
C GLN A 24 -13.80 -6.59 -10.20
N LEU A 25 -14.57 -5.80 -9.44
CA LEU A 25 -15.98 -6.01 -9.25
C LEU A 25 -16.80 -5.71 -10.51
N VAL A 26 -16.48 -4.64 -11.26
CA VAL A 26 -17.17 -4.36 -12.53
C VAL A 26 -16.93 -5.49 -13.54
N ARG A 27 -15.73 -6.04 -13.62
CA ARG A 27 -15.38 -7.18 -14.48
C ARG A 27 -16.04 -8.49 -14.06
N SER A 28 -16.40 -8.62 -12.78
CA SER A 28 -17.21 -9.75 -12.33
C SER A 28 -18.70 -9.62 -12.66
N GLY A 29 -19.11 -8.51 -13.32
CA GLY A 29 -20.48 -8.22 -13.73
C GLY A 29 -21.29 -7.42 -12.70
N ALA A 30 -20.68 -6.94 -11.62
CA ALA A 30 -21.37 -6.11 -10.64
C ALA A 30 -21.56 -4.68 -11.16
N ARG A 31 -22.70 -4.07 -10.85
CA ARG A 31 -22.92 -2.62 -11.03
C ARG A 31 -22.27 -1.89 -9.86
N VAL A 32 -21.24 -1.10 -10.16
CA VAL A 32 -20.36 -0.49 -9.15
C VAL A 32 -20.49 1.03 -9.16
N ALA A 33 -20.68 1.63 -7.97
CA ALA A 33 -20.47 3.06 -7.74
C ALA A 33 -19.15 3.26 -6.96
N LEU A 34 -18.30 4.17 -7.40
CA LEU A 34 -17.07 4.58 -6.73
C LEU A 34 -17.22 6.01 -6.23
N VAL A 35 -17.16 6.22 -4.92
CA VAL A 35 -17.38 7.52 -4.28
C VAL A 35 -16.08 7.99 -3.64
N GLU A 36 -15.62 9.19 -4.00
CA GLU A 36 -14.37 9.77 -3.49
C GLU A 36 -14.62 11.21 -3.01
N ARG A 37 -14.01 11.54 -1.86
CA ARG A 37 -14.12 12.87 -1.26
C ARG A 37 -13.41 13.97 -2.06
N ALA A 38 -12.39 13.59 -2.84
CA ALA A 38 -11.56 14.47 -3.65
C ALA A 38 -11.76 14.20 -5.14
N GLY A 39 -10.91 14.78 -5.98
CA GLY A 39 -10.93 14.59 -7.43
C GLY A 39 -10.32 13.24 -7.87
N PRO A 40 -10.38 12.94 -9.18
CA PRO A 40 -9.97 11.68 -9.77
C PRO A 40 -8.46 11.44 -9.81
N ASP A 41 -7.64 12.45 -9.58
CA ASP A 41 -6.17 12.35 -9.67
C ASP A 41 -5.55 11.44 -8.60
N GLY A 42 -6.25 11.27 -7.45
CA GLY A 42 -5.79 10.46 -6.33
C GLY A 42 -4.69 11.12 -5.49
N ALA A 43 -4.40 12.42 -5.70
CA ALA A 43 -3.31 13.14 -5.03
C ALA A 43 -3.40 13.11 -3.49
N GLY A 44 -4.61 13.05 -2.94
CA GLY A 44 -4.84 12.91 -1.50
C GLY A 44 -4.59 11.52 -0.92
N SER A 45 -4.32 10.50 -1.75
CA SER A 45 -4.13 9.13 -1.28
C SER A 45 -2.67 8.82 -0.92
N ALA A 46 -2.48 7.92 0.06
CA ALA A 46 -1.14 7.42 0.39
C ALA A 46 -0.46 6.74 -0.82
N ALA A 47 -1.24 6.16 -1.72
CA ALA A 47 -0.75 5.49 -2.92
C ALA A 47 -0.12 6.46 -3.93
N TYR A 48 -0.58 7.69 -4.02
CA TYR A 48 -0.03 8.70 -4.93
C TYR A 48 1.42 9.07 -4.60
N VAL A 49 1.78 9.04 -3.32
CA VAL A 49 3.11 9.38 -2.81
C VAL A 49 4.05 8.17 -2.80
N ALA A 50 3.52 6.96 -2.73
CA ALA A 50 4.29 5.72 -2.59
C ALA A 50 5.30 5.50 -3.72
N ALA A 51 6.43 4.85 -3.40
CA ALA A 51 7.41 4.41 -4.41
C ALA A 51 6.96 3.15 -5.19
N ALA A 52 5.94 2.46 -4.71
CA ALA A 52 5.39 1.24 -5.31
C ALA A 52 6.46 0.16 -5.57
N MET A 53 7.28 -0.10 -4.57
CA MET A 53 8.20 -1.23 -4.58
C MET A 53 7.44 -2.53 -4.29
N LEU A 54 7.78 -3.57 -5.03
CA LEU A 54 7.25 -4.93 -4.93
C LEU A 54 8.37 -5.85 -4.46
N ALA A 55 8.68 -5.77 -3.17
CA ALA A 55 9.91 -6.29 -2.61
C ALA A 55 9.66 -7.21 -1.39
N PRO A 56 8.98 -8.37 -1.57
CA PRO A 56 8.55 -9.23 -0.46
C PRO A 56 9.73 -9.77 0.36
N LEU A 57 10.85 -10.10 -0.28
CA LEU A 57 12.02 -10.63 0.40
C LEU A 57 12.74 -9.54 1.21
N ALA A 58 12.90 -8.34 0.65
CA ALA A 58 13.48 -7.22 1.37
C ALA A 58 12.63 -6.78 2.57
N GLU A 59 11.30 -6.79 2.42
CA GLU A 59 10.38 -6.43 3.51
C GLU A 59 10.39 -7.46 4.66
N SER A 60 10.76 -8.72 4.43
CA SER A 60 10.89 -9.73 5.48
C SER A 60 11.92 -9.38 6.57
N ALA A 61 12.83 -8.43 6.29
CA ALA A 61 13.76 -7.92 7.30
C ALA A 61 13.09 -7.06 8.39
N ILE A 62 11.86 -6.59 8.16
CA ILE A 62 11.14 -5.65 9.04
C ILE A 62 9.65 -5.96 9.20
N ALA A 63 9.10 -6.87 8.42
CA ALA A 63 7.69 -7.24 8.42
C ALA A 63 7.51 -8.71 8.82
N GLU A 64 6.29 -9.07 9.20
CA GLU A 64 5.93 -10.45 9.51
C GLU A 64 5.83 -11.32 8.25
N ARG A 65 5.95 -12.63 8.43
CA ARG A 65 5.82 -13.65 7.39
C ARG A 65 4.57 -13.47 6.52
N ARG A 66 3.45 -13.09 7.10
CA ARG A 66 2.18 -12.87 6.40
C ARG A 66 2.27 -11.79 5.33
N ILE A 67 3.01 -10.72 5.59
CA ILE A 67 3.26 -9.66 4.59
C ILE A 67 4.09 -10.21 3.43
N VAL A 68 5.06 -11.07 3.71
CA VAL A 68 5.89 -11.73 2.67
C VAL A 68 5.02 -12.61 1.78
N ASP A 69 4.19 -13.47 2.38
CA ASP A 69 3.33 -14.39 1.65
C ASP A 69 2.31 -13.65 0.77
N LEU A 70 1.65 -12.61 1.31
CA LEU A 70 0.78 -11.73 0.53
C LEU A 70 1.52 -10.99 -0.57
N GLY A 71 2.75 -10.54 -0.28
CA GLY A 71 3.58 -9.85 -1.26
C GLY A 71 3.94 -10.74 -2.44
N ILE A 72 4.30 -12.00 -2.19
CA ILE A 72 4.60 -12.97 -3.25
C ILE A 72 3.36 -13.17 -4.15
N ALA A 73 2.19 -13.44 -3.55
CA ALA A 73 0.95 -13.59 -4.29
C ALA A 73 0.59 -12.33 -5.08
N SER A 74 0.82 -11.15 -4.49
CA SER A 74 0.49 -9.88 -5.13
C SER A 74 1.39 -9.52 -6.30
N VAL A 75 2.66 -9.94 -6.31
CA VAL A 75 3.55 -9.71 -7.48
C VAL A 75 3.00 -10.45 -8.70
N ASP A 76 2.55 -11.70 -8.53
CA ASP A 76 1.95 -12.48 -9.61
C ASP A 76 0.62 -11.85 -10.09
N LEU A 77 -0.21 -11.36 -9.15
CA LEU A 77 -1.44 -10.64 -9.48
C LEU A 77 -1.15 -9.33 -10.23
N TRP A 78 -0.16 -8.54 -9.78
CA TRP A 78 0.23 -7.32 -10.51
C TRP A 78 0.64 -7.63 -11.95
N ARG A 79 1.49 -8.64 -12.14
CA ARG A 79 1.94 -9.04 -13.49
C ARG A 79 0.75 -9.41 -14.39
N ALA A 80 -0.18 -10.22 -13.87
CA ALA A 80 -1.37 -10.62 -14.61
C ALA A 80 -2.29 -9.42 -14.91
N TRP A 81 -2.63 -8.63 -13.91
CA TRP A 81 -3.59 -7.54 -14.04
C TRP A 81 -3.08 -6.38 -14.90
N LEU A 82 -1.81 -6.00 -14.76
CA LEU A 82 -1.24 -4.92 -15.58
C LEU A 82 -1.18 -5.29 -17.06
N ALA A 83 -1.03 -6.60 -17.39
CA ALA A 83 -1.08 -7.07 -18.77
C ALA A 83 -2.48 -6.98 -19.39
N GLU A 84 -3.53 -6.91 -18.58
CA GLU A 84 -4.93 -6.79 -19.02
C GLU A 84 -5.39 -5.34 -19.16
N LEU A 85 -4.64 -4.36 -18.60
CA LEU A 85 -5.01 -2.96 -18.69
C LEU A 85 -4.73 -2.42 -20.10
N PRO A 86 -5.67 -1.65 -20.70
CA PRO A 86 -5.49 -1.06 -22.02
C PRO A 86 -4.33 -0.03 -22.07
N GLU A 87 -4.13 0.71 -20.97
CA GLU A 87 -3.03 1.67 -20.84
C GLU A 87 -1.83 0.96 -20.22
N PRO A 88 -0.64 0.93 -20.90
CA PRO A 88 0.54 0.29 -20.36
C PRO A 88 1.05 1.04 -19.11
N VAL A 89 1.34 0.27 -18.07
CA VAL A 89 1.93 0.77 -16.83
C VAL A 89 3.37 0.26 -16.71
N PHE A 90 4.30 1.14 -16.40
CA PHE A 90 5.67 0.70 -16.11
C PHE A 90 5.66 -0.29 -14.95
N PHE A 91 6.15 -1.49 -15.22
CA PHE A 91 6.29 -2.59 -14.29
C PHE A 91 7.61 -3.30 -14.57
N GLN A 92 8.38 -3.59 -13.54
CA GLN A 92 9.71 -4.15 -13.65
C GLN A 92 9.95 -5.17 -12.54
N GLU A 93 10.58 -6.29 -12.87
CA GLU A 93 10.93 -7.38 -11.93
C GLU A 93 12.41 -7.77 -12.00
N ASP A 94 13.29 -6.83 -12.24
CA ASP A 94 14.75 -7.05 -12.41
C ASP A 94 15.48 -7.24 -11.06
N GLY A 95 14.73 -7.38 -9.98
CA GLY A 95 15.25 -7.52 -8.62
C GLY A 95 15.50 -6.19 -7.92
N THR A 96 15.78 -6.28 -6.62
CA THR A 96 16.24 -5.16 -5.78
C THR A 96 17.71 -5.36 -5.46
N LEU A 97 18.53 -4.33 -5.68
CA LEU A 97 19.91 -4.33 -5.24
C LEU A 97 20.02 -3.70 -3.85
N VAL A 98 20.66 -4.40 -2.92
CA VAL A 98 20.93 -3.91 -1.55
C VAL A 98 22.43 -3.66 -1.44
N VAL A 99 22.81 -2.45 -1.05
CA VAL A 99 24.21 -2.03 -0.88
C VAL A 99 24.44 -1.36 0.46
N TRP A 100 25.68 -1.30 0.90
CA TRP A 100 26.10 -0.66 2.15
C TRP A 100 27.53 -0.14 2.04
N HIS A 101 27.85 0.91 2.76
CA HIS A 101 29.24 1.34 2.87
C HIS A 101 30.05 0.36 3.73
N ALA A 102 31.35 0.25 3.48
CA ALA A 102 32.24 -0.72 4.18
C ALA A 102 32.14 -0.64 5.71
N ARG A 103 31.97 0.59 6.25
CA ARG A 103 31.78 0.84 7.69
C ARG A 103 30.46 0.31 8.26
N ASP A 104 29.44 0.13 7.41
CA ASP A 104 28.07 -0.24 7.81
C ASP A 104 27.79 -1.74 7.60
N ARG A 105 28.83 -2.58 7.54
CA ARG A 105 28.71 -4.04 7.34
C ARG A 105 27.81 -4.71 8.40
N GLY A 106 27.75 -4.16 9.61
CA GLY A 106 26.84 -4.65 10.66
C GLY A 106 25.37 -4.61 10.24
N GLU A 107 24.95 -3.60 9.49
CA GLU A 107 23.58 -3.45 8.99
C GLU A 107 23.20 -4.57 8.01
N MET A 108 24.14 -4.97 7.14
CA MET A 108 23.94 -6.12 6.25
C MET A 108 23.71 -7.41 7.02
N SER A 109 24.52 -7.67 8.05
CA SER A 109 24.38 -8.87 8.90
C SER A 109 23.04 -8.89 9.62
N LEU A 110 22.60 -7.74 10.15
CA LEU A 110 21.30 -7.59 10.79
C LEU A 110 20.15 -7.78 9.79
N PHE A 111 20.22 -7.13 8.63
CA PHE A 111 19.24 -7.25 7.56
C PHE A 111 19.06 -8.71 7.12
N THR A 112 20.17 -9.41 6.81
CA THR A 112 20.09 -10.80 6.36
C THR A 112 19.67 -11.77 7.43
N SER A 113 20.04 -11.54 8.69
CA SER A 113 19.59 -12.36 9.83
C SER A 113 18.08 -12.26 10.01
N ARG A 114 17.54 -11.03 10.03
CA ARG A 114 16.10 -10.78 10.15
C ARG A 114 15.33 -11.38 8.97
N MET A 115 15.80 -11.12 7.75
CA MET A 115 15.20 -11.66 6.54
C MET A 115 15.10 -13.19 6.59
N ARG A 116 16.19 -13.90 6.97
CA ARG A 116 16.22 -15.36 7.08
C ARG A 116 15.35 -15.90 8.20
N ALA A 117 15.11 -15.13 9.24
CA ALA A 117 14.23 -15.53 10.34
C ALA A 117 12.75 -15.53 9.93
N VAL A 118 12.37 -14.73 8.94
CA VAL A 118 10.96 -14.51 8.55
C VAL A 118 10.63 -15.14 7.20
N ALA A 119 11.47 -14.94 6.18
CA ALA A 119 11.21 -15.43 4.83
C ALA A 119 11.31 -16.95 4.72
N PRO A 120 10.55 -17.60 3.81
CA PRO A 120 10.71 -19.03 3.53
C PRO A 120 12.17 -19.34 3.15
N PRO A 121 12.79 -20.38 3.75
CA PRO A 121 14.17 -20.75 3.42
C PRO A 121 14.39 -21.00 1.91
N GLU A 122 13.41 -21.62 1.25
CA GLU A 122 13.43 -21.91 -0.17
C GLU A 122 13.45 -20.62 -1.00
N LEU A 123 12.65 -19.62 -0.60
CA LEU A 123 12.62 -18.32 -1.24
C LEU A 123 13.98 -17.61 -1.12
N VAL A 124 14.56 -17.63 0.08
CA VAL A 124 15.88 -17.05 0.35
C VAL A 124 16.95 -17.72 -0.51
N SER A 125 16.97 -19.06 -0.56
CA SER A 125 17.97 -19.81 -1.33
C SER A 125 17.86 -19.58 -2.83
N GLN A 126 16.66 -19.37 -3.36
CA GLN A 126 16.42 -19.15 -4.77
C GLN A 126 16.68 -17.71 -5.21
N ARG A 127 16.37 -16.73 -4.38
CA ARG A 127 16.30 -15.32 -4.76
C ARG A 127 17.40 -14.43 -4.18
N LEU A 128 18.06 -14.83 -3.08
CA LEU A 128 19.15 -14.05 -2.49
C LEU A 128 20.47 -14.42 -3.14
N ARG A 129 21.14 -13.44 -3.75
CA ARG A 129 22.48 -13.60 -4.34
C ARG A 129 23.45 -12.60 -3.72
N ALA A 130 24.52 -13.09 -3.10
CA ALA A 130 25.62 -12.25 -2.66
C ALA A 130 26.48 -11.83 -3.86
N LEU A 131 26.88 -10.57 -3.90
CA LEU A 131 27.69 -9.98 -4.95
C LEU A 131 28.95 -9.40 -4.34
N ASP A 132 30.09 -9.58 -5.02
CA ASP A 132 31.29 -8.77 -4.82
C ASP A 132 31.19 -7.44 -5.58
N GLY A 133 32.19 -6.58 -5.47
CA GLY A 133 32.16 -5.27 -6.11
C GLY A 133 32.08 -5.33 -7.64
N LYS A 134 32.63 -6.38 -8.27
CA LYS A 134 32.51 -6.61 -9.71
C LYS A 134 31.05 -6.99 -10.05
N GLY A 135 30.49 -7.93 -9.32
CA GLY A 135 29.10 -8.33 -9.48
C GLY A 135 28.10 -7.19 -9.25
N VAL A 136 28.37 -6.27 -8.31
CA VAL A 136 27.57 -5.04 -8.15
C VAL A 136 27.60 -4.20 -9.43
N GLY A 137 28.79 -3.97 -10.02
CA GLY A 137 28.94 -3.21 -11.26
C GLY A 137 28.34 -3.91 -12.49
N GLU A 138 28.33 -5.25 -12.53
CA GLU A 138 27.68 -6.02 -13.60
C GLU A 138 26.15 -5.94 -13.52
N VAL A 139 25.61 -5.96 -12.29
CA VAL A 139 24.16 -5.86 -12.05
C VAL A 139 23.66 -4.42 -12.20
N GLU A 140 24.44 -3.44 -11.72
CA GLU A 140 24.09 -2.01 -11.76
C GLU A 140 25.32 -1.18 -12.15
N PRO A 141 25.55 -0.96 -13.47
CA PRO A 141 26.73 -0.27 -13.97
C PRO A 141 26.97 1.13 -13.38
N ALA A 142 25.90 1.85 -13.04
CA ALA A 142 26.00 3.16 -12.39
C ALA A 142 26.68 3.09 -11.00
N LEU A 143 26.73 1.91 -10.39
CA LEU A 143 27.34 1.71 -9.07
C LEU A 143 28.69 0.98 -9.15
N ALA A 144 29.26 0.78 -10.34
CA ALA A 144 30.53 0.13 -10.52
C ALA A 144 31.64 0.82 -9.72
N GLY A 145 32.42 0.03 -8.95
CA GLY A 145 33.52 0.53 -8.13
C GLY A 145 33.10 1.32 -6.87
N ARG A 146 31.81 1.52 -6.62
CA ARG A 146 31.35 2.32 -5.48
C ARG A 146 31.12 1.50 -4.22
N PHE A 147 30.65 0.28 -4.37
CA PHE A 147 30.36 -0.64 -3.27
C PHE A 147 31.17 -1.92 -3.44
N PRO A 148 31.94 -2.34 -2.41
CA PRO A 148 32.75 -3.55 -2.51
C PRO A 148 31.92 -4.83 -2.45
N GLN A 149 30.69 -4.76 -1.99
CA GLN A 149 29.77 -5.88 -1.85
C GLN A 149 28.33 -5.41 -2.00
N GLY A 150 27.43 -6.32 -2.37
CA GLY A 150 26.00 -6.11 -2.44
C GLY A 150 25.21 -7.41 -2.31
N LEU A 151 23.90 -7.30 -2.24
CA LEU A 151 22.96 -8.42 -2.32
C LEU A 151 21.95 -8.12 -3.43
N LEU A 152 21.76 -9.06 -4.35
CA LEU A 152 20.65 -9.01 -5.30
C LEU A 152 19.51 -9.89 -4.78
N LEU A 153 18.33 -9.28 -4.64
CA LEU A 153 17.07 -9.95 -4.31
C LEU A 153 16.30 -10.14 -5.61
N ALA A 154 16.49 -11.29 -6.26
CA ALA A 154 15.92 -11.60 -7.57
C ALA A 154 14.38 -11.76 -7.48
N GLY A 155 13.67 -11.38 -8.56
CA GLY A 155 12.22 -11.47 -8.64
C GLY A 155 11.46 -10.48 -7.74
N GLU A 156 12.14 -9.48 -7.24
CA GLU A 156 11.54 -8.27 -6.71
C GLU A 156 11.41 -7.23 -7.81
N GLY A 157 10.57 -6.22 -7.58
CA GLY A 157 10.33 -5.25 -8.61
C GLY A 157 9.72 -3.95 -8.12
N GLN A 158 9.14 -3.25 -9.05
CA GLN A 158 8.45 -1.98 -8.86
C GLN A 158 7.48 -1.70 -10.00
N LEU A 159 6.59 -0.75 -9.78
CA LEU A 159 5.74 -0.21 -10.83
C LEU A 159 5.64 1.33 -10.73
N ASP A 160 5.11 1.98 -11.77
CA ASP A 160 4.74 3.38 -11.68
C ASP A 160 3.40 3.49 -10.93
N ASN A 161 3.47 3.99 -9.69
CA ASN A 161 2.31 4.13 -8.82
C ASN A 161 1.21 5.01 -9.41
N ARG A 162 1.58 6.14 -10.01
CA ARG A 162 0.62 7.10 -10.57
C ARG A 162 0.04 6.60 -11.88
N GLY A 163 0.87 5.95 -12.70
CA GLY A 163 0.41 5.25 -13.91
C GLY A 163 -0.59 4.16 -13.58
N ALA A 164 -0.31 3.32 -12.58
CA ALA A 164 -1.23 2.28 -12.14
C ALA A 164 -2.56 2.85 -11.63
N LEU A 165 -2.52 3.91 -10.82
CA LEU A 165 -3.75 4.56 -10.34
C LEU A 165 -4.60 5.11 -11.49
N ARG A 166 -3.97 5.74 -12.51
CA ARG A 166 -4.70 6.23 -13.70
C ARG A 166 -5.28 5.10 -14.52
N ALA A 167 -4.46 4.12 -14.89
CA ALA A 167 -4.86 3.02 -15.76
C ALA A 167 -5.99 2.18 -15.16
N LEU A 168 -5.91 1.89 -13.84
CA LEU A 168 -6.99 1.18 -13.13
C LEU A 168 -8.29 1.97 -13.15
N LEU A 169 -8.25 3.27 -12.89
CA LEU A 169 -9.45 4.12 -12.91
C LEU A 169 -10.03 4.24 -14.33
N SER A 170 -9.18 4.53 -15.32
CA SER A 170 -9.58 4.65 -16.74
C SER A 170 -10.28 3.37 -17.21
N CYS A 171 -9.68 2.21 -16.90
CA CYS A 171 -10.25 0.91 -17.25
C CYS A 171 -11.59 0.67 -16.53
N ALA A 172 -11.65 0.90 -15.21
CA ALA A 172 -12.89 0.71 -14.44
C ALA A 172 -14.03 1.59 -14.96
N VAL A 173 -13.75 2.85 -15.29
CA VAL A 173 -14.74 3.79 -15.88
C VAL A 173 -15.19 3.31 -17.26
N SER A 174 -14.27 2.88 -18.11
CA SER A 174 -14.63 2.37 -19.45
C SER A 174 -15.49 1.09 -19.38
N GLU A 175 -15.36 0.31 -18.33
CA GLU A 175 -16.16 -0.89 -18.07
C GLU A 175 -17.47 -0.59 -17.31
N GLY A 176 -17.79 0.69 -17.04
CA GLY A 176 -19.10 1.12 -16.55
C GLY A 176 -19.18 1.44 -15.06
N VAL A 177 -18.06 1.61 -14.35
CA VAL A 177 -18.08 2.11 -12.97
C VAL A 177 -18.60 3.54 -12.94
N HIS A 178 -19.64 3.76 -12.13
CA HIS A 178 -20.19 5.09 -11.87
C HIS A 178 -19.35 5.81 -10.82
N CYS A 179 -18.72 6.92 -11.17
CA CYS A 179 -17.86 7.68 -10.26
C CYS A 179 -18.54 8.95 -9.75
N VAL A 180 -18.44 9.17 -8.43
CA VAL A 180 -18.83 10.42 -7.78
C VAL A 180 -17.61 11.03 -7.10
N TRP A 181 -17.18 12.17 -7.61
CA TRP A 181 -16.02 12.91 -7.12
C TRP A 181 -16.44 14.09 -6.26
N GLU A 182 -15.51 14.59 -5.45
CA GLU A 182 -15.72 15.75 -4.58
C GLU A 182 -16.92 15.59 -3.63
N ALA A 183 -17.22 14.32 -3.27
CA ALA A 183 -18.37 13.98 -2.44
C ALA A 183 -18.22 14.43 -0.97
N GLY A 184 -17.05 14.92 -0.58
CA GLY A 184 -16.75 15.22 0.81
C GLY A 184 -16.64 13.97 1.68
N GLU A 185 -16.93 14.11 2.95
CA GLU A 185 -16.94 12.99 3.90
C GLU A 185 -18.24 12.20 3.77
N VAL A 186 -18.16 10.95 3.32
CA VAL A 186 -19.32 10.06 3.08
C VAL A 186 -19.17 8.80 3.91
N GLU A 187 -20.23 8.42 4.61
CA GLU A 187 -20.38 7.14 5.30
C GLU A 187 -21.38 6.25 4.56
N ALA A 188 -21.41 4.96 4.91
CA ALA A 188 -22.30 4.00 4.23
C ALA A 188 -23.78 4.38 4.32
N ASP A 189 -24.22 4.92 5.45
CA ASP A 189 -25.60 5.34 5.71
C ASP A 189 -25.97 6.67 5.04
N THR A 190 -24.98 7.47 4.63
CA THR A 190 -25.20 8.76 3.95
C THR A 190 -25.21 8.66 2.43
N LEU A 191 -24.88 7.52 1.84
CA LEU A 191 -24.94 7.30 0.37
C LEU A 191 -26.28 7.71 -0.28
N PRO A 192 -27.44 7.50 0.34
CA PRO A 192 -28.70 7.95 -0.24
C PRO A 192 -28.81 9.46 -0.47
N THR A 193 -28.04 10.28 0.27
CA THR A 193 -28.00 11.74 0.07
C THR A 193 -27.33 12.12 -1.25
N LEU A 194 -26.47 11.24 -1.78
CA LEU A 194 -25.84 11.35 -3.09
C LEU A 194 -26.65 10.69 -4.22
N GLY A 195 -27.89 10.23 -3.91
CA GLY A 195 -28.70 9.49 -4.86
C GLY A 195 -28.19 8.06 -5.14
N ILE A 196 -27.39 7.47 -4.24
CA ILE A 196 -26.82 6.13 -4.38
C ILE A 196 -27.48 5.19 -3.40
N ARG A 197 -27.94 4.02 -3.89
CA ARG A 197 -28.31 2.86 -3.10
C ARG A 197 -27.47 1.67 -3.52
N ALA A 198 -26.91 0.92 -2.58
CA ALA A 198 -26.12 -0.28 -2.87
C ALA A 198 -26.52 -1.45 -1.98
N ASP A 199 -26.38 -2.67 -2.51
CA ASP A 199 -26.64 -3.89 -1.75
C ASP A 199 -25.50 -4.20 -0.77
N VAL A 200 -24.27 -3.88 -1.14
CA VAL A 200 -23.07 -4.00 -0.29
C VAL A 200 -22.24 -2.73 -0.39
N VAL A 201 -21.68 -2.28 0.73
CA VAL A 201 -20.70 -1.19 0.74
C VAL A 201 -19.31 -1.74 1.00
N LEU A 202 -18.33 -1.36 0.17
CA LEU A 202 -16.92 -1.66 0.38
C LEU A 202 -16.17 -0.37 0.76
N ASP A 203 -15.75 -0.26 2.02
CA ASP A 203 -15.05 0.91 2.55
C ASP A 203 -13.53 0.77 2.42
N CYS A 204 -12.93 1.55 1.51
CA CYS A 204 -11.51 1.63 1.20
C CYS A 204 -10.90 3.01 1.51
N ARG A 205 -11.52 3.82 2.38
CA ARG A 205 -11.14 5.23 2.65
C ARG A 205 -9.82 5.41 3.42
N GLY A 206 -9.12 4.32 3.77
CA GLY A 206 -7.89 4.42 4.56
C GLY A 206 -8.14 5.16 5.87
N LEU A 207 -7.40 6.25 6.12
CA LEU A 207 -7.58 7.04 7.35
C LEU A 207 -8.96 7.72 7.45
N GLY A 208 -9.66 7.93 6.34
CA GLY A 208 -11.04 8.43 6.37
C GLY A 208 -12.03 7.47 7.05
N ALA A 209 -11.68 6.19 7.17
CA ALA A 209 -12.49 5.19 7.88
C ALA A 209 -12.16 5.05 9.37
N ARG A 210 -11.35 5.94 9.97
CA ARG A 210 -10.84 5.80 11.35
C ARG A 210 -11.92 5.52 12.38
N ALA A 211 -13.06 6.18 12.30
CA ALA A 211 -14.17 5.98 13.23
C ALA A 211 -14.69 4.55 13.26
N ALA A 212 -14.62 3.84 12.13
CA ALA A 212 -15.02 2.44 12.01
C ALA A 212 -13.97 1.43 12.51
N TRP A 213 -12.82 1.91 12.97
CA TRP A 213 -11.72 1.11 13.51
C TRP A 213 -11.37 1.55 14.93
N PRO A 214 -12.25 1.33 15.92
CA PRO A 214 -12.02 1.72 17.30
C PRO A 214 -10.82 0.96 17.91
N SER A 215 -10.26 1.52 18.97
CA SER A 215 -9.28 0.82 19.81
C SER A 215 -9.87 -0.46 20.39
N GLN A 216 -9.02 -1.44 20.65
CA GLN A 216 -9.46 -2.63 21.39
C GLN A 216 -9.91 -2.26 22.81
N PRO A 217 -10.90 -2.96 23.38
CA PRO A 217 -11.33 -2.69 24.74
C PRO A 217 -10.14 -2.73 25.73
N GLY A 218 -9.97 -1.66 26.49
CA GLY A 218 -8.84 -1.49 27.42
C GLY A 218 -7.49 -1.12 26.77
N GLY A 219 -7.41 -1.04 25.45
CA GLY A 219 -6.20 -0.60 24.73
C GLY A 219 -6.08 0.91 24.68
N THR A 220 -4.84 1.43 24.81
CA THR A 220 -4.51 2.86 24.66
C THR A 220 -4.14 3.24 23.24
N THR A 221 -3.80 2.25 22.39
CA THR A 221 -3.41 2.47 20.99
C THR A 221 -4.64 2.57 20.11
N PRO A 222 -4.77 3.61 19.26
CA PRO A 222 -5.85 3.71 18.28
C PRO A 222 -5.93 2.48 17.38
N GLY A 223 -7.13 1.99 17.10
CA GLY A 223 -7.35 0.85 16.20
C GLY A 223 -6.89 1.12 14.75
N LEU A 224 -6.89 2.41 14.36
CA LEU A 224 -6.32 2.89 13.11
C LEU A 224 -5.69 4.27 13.34
N ARG A 225 -4.40 4.41 12.99
CA ARG A 225 -3.65 5.66 13.08
C ARG A 225 -2.88 5.96 11.80
N GLY A 226 -2.53 7.21 11.61
CA GLY A 226 -1.62 7.63 10.55
C GLY A 226 -0.16 7.49 11.00
N LEU A 227 0.67 6.89 10.17
CA LEU A 227 2.12 6.90 10.35
C LEU A 227 2.75 7.74 9.24
N ARG A 228 3.39 8.86 9.63
CA ARG A 228 3.97 9.80 8.68
C ARG A 228 5.11 9.16 7.91
N GLY A 229 5.07 9.31 6.59
CA GLY A 229 6.11 8.90 5.66
C GLY A 229 6.40 9.99 4.65
N GLU A 230 7.68 10.21 4.37
CA GLU A 230 8.12 11.26 3.48
C GLU A 230 8.99 10.67 2.38
N VAL A 231 8.80 11.15 1.15
CA VAL A 231 9.59 10.78 -0.01
C VAL A 231 9.93 12.01 -0.84
N VAL A 232 11.06 11.96 -1.53
CA VAL A 232 11.47 12.98 -2.49
C VAL A 232 11.35 12.41 -3.90
N ARG A 233 10.75 13.18 -4.82
CA ARG A 233 10.81 12.90 -6.26
C ARG A 233 11.83 13.82 -6.91
N VAL A 234 12.73 13.23 -7.68
CA VAL A 234 13.75 13.98 -8.39
C VAL A 234 13.80 13.56 -9.88
N HIS A 235 14.24 14.48 -10.71
CA HIS A 235 14.68 14.21 -12.09
C HIS A 235 16.20 14.24 -12.12
N ALA A 236 16.83 13.13 -12.50
CA ALA A 236 18.28 12.95 -12.44
C ALA A 236 18.79 12.22 -13.71
N PRO A 237 18.87 12.91 -14.86
CA PRO A 237 19.24 12.30 -16.14
C PRO A 237 20.66 11.73 -16.19
N ASP A 238 21.53 12.18 -15.31
CA ASP A 238 22.91 11.69 -15.21
C ASP A 238 23.07 10.47 -14.31
N VAL A 239 21.99 10.05 -13.64
CA VAL A 239 21.92 8.80 -12.87
C VAL A 239 21.22 7.75 -13.71
N LYS A 240 21.84 6.58 -13.88
CA LYS A 240 21.30 5.51 -14.73
C LYS A 240 21.12 4.22 -13.93
N LEU A 241 20.28 4.30 -12.86
CA LEU A 241 19.89 3.09 -12.13
C LEU A 241 18.80 2.34 -12.90
N HIS A 242 18.99 1.03 -13.05
CA HIS A 242 18.08 0.17 -13.81
C HIS A 242 17.06 -0.55 -12.92
N ARG A 243 17.27 -0.57 -11.61
CA ARG A 243 16.43 -1.27 -10.64
C ARG A 243 16.34 -0.53 -9.32
N PRO A 244 15.39 -0.87 -8.44
CA PRO A 244 15.39 -0.35 -7.08
C PRO A 244 16.68 -0.68 -6.34
N VAL A 245 17.25 0.32 -5.70
CA VAL A 245 18.46 0.17 -4.87
C VAL A 245 18.11 0.53 -3.43
N ARG A 246 18.43 -0.36 -2.49
CA ARG A 246 18.37 -0.09 -1.05
C ARG A 246 19.77 0.18 -0.53
N LEU A 247 19.97 1.32 0.12
CA LEU A 247 21.18 1.63 0.87
C LEU A 247 20.91 1.32 2.35
N LEU A 248 21.61 0.32 2.88
CA LEU A 248 21.60 0.06 4.31
C LEU A 248 22.47 1.09 5.02
N HIS A 249 21.89 1.72 6.02
CA HIS A 249 22.56 2.74 6.82
C HIS A 249 21.96 2.71 8.25
N PRO A 250 22.78 2.82 9.32
CA PRO A 250 22.31 2.65 10.69
C PRO A 250 21.28 3.72 11.13
N ARG A 251 21.32 4.91 10.53
CA ARG A 251 20.41 6.00 10.87
C ARG A 251 19.38 6.29 9.78
N TYR A 252 19.76 6.17 8.52
CA TYR A 252 18.98 6.63 7.37
C TYR A 252 18.96 5.58 6.27
N PRO A 253 18.38 4.38 6.51
CA PRO A 253 18.19 3.42 5.45
C PRO A 253 17.21 3.99 4.42
N ILE A 254 17.61 4.02 3.16
CA ILE A 254 16.77 4.50 2.08
C ILE A 254 16.61 3.44 0.98
N TYR A 255 15.60 3.67 0.17
CA TYR A 255 15.52 3.08 -1.16
C TYR A 255 15.47 4.19 -2.22
N ILE A 256 15.98 3.88 -3.40
CA ILE A 256 15.85 4.70 -4.59
C ILE A 256 15.20 3.84 -5.66
N ALA A 257 14.01 4.25 -6.11
CA ALA A 257 13.20 3.55 -7.09
C ALA A 257 13.20 4.33 -8.41
N PRO A 258 13.94 3.88 -9.45
CA PRO A 258 13.92 4.51 -10.76
C PRO A 258 12.55 4.36 -11.42
N LYS A 259 12.09 5.41 -12.11
CA LYS A 259 10.84 5.46 -12.88
C LYS A 259 11.16 5.89 -14.31
N PRO A 260 10.24 5.74 -15.27
CA PRO A 260 10.43 6.27 -16.62
C PRO A 260 10.83 7.74 -16.64
N ASN A 261 11.54 8.16 -17.68
CA ASN A 261 11.94 9.56 -17.94
C ASN A 261 12.90 10.12 -16.87
N ASP A 262 13.88 9.31 -16.44
CA ASP A 262 14.93 9.70 -15.48
C ASP A 262 14.36 10.25 -14.14
N LEU A 263 13.14 9.82 -13.80
CA LEU A 263 12.51 10.13 -12.52
C LEU A 263 12.94 9.10 -11.46
N TYR A 264 13.15 9.56 -10.24
CA TYR A 264 13.49 8.72 -9.10
C TYR A 264 12.63 9.07 -7.91
N VAL A 265 12.18 8.04 -7.18
CA VAL A 265 11.54 8.19 -5.88
C VAL A 265 12.54 7.75 -4.81
N ILE A 266 12.93 8.67 -3.96
CA ILE A 266 13.86 8.48 -2.84
C ILE A 266 13.04 8.44 -1.57
N GLY A 267 13.12 7.35 -0.82
CA GLY A 267 12.32 7.15 0.39
C GLY A 267 12.95 6.19 1.38
N ALA A 268 12.38 6.08 2.51
CA ALA A 268 11.37 6.94 3.06
C ALA A 268 11.63 7.14 4.55
N THR A 269 11.16 8.26 5.06
CA THR A 269 11.08 8.40 6.52
C THR A 269 9.94 7.56 7.08
N GLU A 270 10.04 7.23 8.36
CA GLU A 270 9.00 6.58 9.13
C GLU A 270 8.94 7.23 10.50
N LEU A 271 7.88 8.02 10.71
CA LEU A 271 7.75 8.83 11.91
C LEU A 271 6.40 8.52 12.58
N GLU A 272 6.44 8.16 13.86
CA GLU A 272 5.23 8.03 14.69
C GLU A 272 4.62 9.41 14.93
N SER A 273 3.94 9.92 13.92
CA SER A 273 3.33 11.25 13.92
C SER A 273 2.14 11.26 12.96
N GLU A 274 1.10 11.99 13.36
CA GLU A 274 -0.07 12.27 12.53
C GLU A 274 0.01 13.64 11.83
N ASP A 275 1.14 14.32 11.97
CA ASP A 275 1.40 15.60 11.33
C ASP A 275 1.45 15.44 9.81
N ASP A 276 0.68 16.23 9.08
CA ASP A 276 0.59 16.27 7.63
C ASP A 276 1.20 17.55 7.03
N SER A 277 1.85 18.36 7.85
CA SER A 277 2.58 19.54 7.41
C SER A 277 3.68 19.19 6.40
N PRO A 278 4.15 20.12 5.59
CA PRO A 278 5.23 19.88 4.62
C PRO A 278 6.47 19.21 5.23
N MET A 279 7.29 18.56 4.38
CA MET A 279 8.52 17.87 4.78
C MET A 279 9.45 18.82 5.55
N SER A 280 10.02 18.33 6.65
CA SER A 280 11.00 19.10 7.42
C SER A 280 12.35 19.18 6.70
N VAL A 281 13.13 20.24 6.98
CA VAL A 281 14.51 20.37 6.49
C VAL A 281 15.35 19.16 6.90
N ARG A 282 15.19 18.64 8.12
CA ARG A 282 15.89 17.45 8.59
C ARG A 282 15.61 16.25 7.69
N SER A 283 14.34 15.93 7.43
CA SER A 283 13.95 14.79 6.57
C SER A 283 14.46 14.94 5.14
N ALA A 284 14.40 16.17 4.59
CA ALA A 284 14.94 16.43 3.27
C ALA A 284 16.45 16.21 3.21
N LEU A 285 17.21 16.71 4.19
CA LEU A 285 18.65 16.50 4.28
C LEU A 285 19.02 15.03 4.44
N GLU A 286 18.28 14.26 5.26
CA GLU A 286 18.51 12.84 5.47
C GLU A 286 18.36 12.05 4.16
N LEU A 287 17.24 12.25 3.45
CA LEU A 287 16.95 11.53 2.21
C LEU A 287 17.89 11.94 1.08
N LEU A 288 18.12 13.23 0.87
CA LEU A 288 18.94 13.74 -0.21
C LEU A 288 20.43 13.43 0.00
N SER A 289 20.95 13.56 1.24
CA SER A 289 22.33 13.22 1.55
C SER A 289 22.60 11.72 1.38
N ALA A 290 21.66 10.87 1.77
CA ALA A 290 21.78 9.43 1.57
C ALA A 290 21.76 9.06 0.07
N ALA A 291 20.92 9.71 -0.74
CA ALA A 291 20.91 9.53 -2.19
C ALA A 291 22.24 9.99 -2.83
N HIS A 292 22.75 11.16 -2.42
CA HIS A 292 24.06 11.65 -2.88
C HIS A 292 25.21 10.70 -2.48
N SER A 293 25.14 10.10 -1.29
CA SER A 293 26.16 9.12 -0.87
C SER A 293 26.12 7.83 -1.68
N LEU A 294 24.95 7.44 -2.17
CA LEU A 294 24.78 6.29 -3.07
C LEU A 294 25.38 6.61 -4.45
N HIS A 295 25.02 7.74 -5.04
CA HIS A 295 25.54 8.17 -6.34
C HIS A 295 25.67 9.69 -6.39
N PRO A 296 26.90 10.26 -6.63
CA PRO A 296 27.15 11.71 -6.53
C PRO A 296 26.37 12.54 -7.55
N ALA A 297 26.01 11.98 -8.71
CA ALA A 297 25.19 12.71 -9.69
C ALA A 297 23.79 13.08 -9.16
N PHE A 298 23.31 12.47 -8.07
CA PHE A 298 22.11 12.98 -7.38
C PHE A 298 22.29 14.38 -6.82
N GLY A 299 23.52 14.85 -6.62
CA GLY A 299 23.79 16.22 -6.22
C GLY A 299 23.32 17.26 -7.23
N GLU A 300 23.27 16.90 -8.51
CA GLU A 300 22.80 17.76 -9.61
C GLU A 300 21.35 17.48 -10.02
N ALA A 301 20.66 16.54 -9.36
CA ALA A 301 19.27 16.23 -9.61
C ALA A 301 18.35 17.42 -9.31
N ARG A 302 17.28 17.53 -10.07
CA ARG A 302 16.23 18.54 -9.82
C ARG A 302 15.18 17.98 -8.89
N VAL A 303 15.00 18.58 -7.72
CA VAL A 303 13.94 18.22 -6.79
C VAL A 303 12.61 18.68 -7.38
N LEU A 304 11.74 17.75 -7.68
CA LEU A 304 10.42 18.02 -8.25
C LEU A 304 9.36 18.12 -7.16
N GLU A 305 9.41 17.21 -6.18
CA GLU A 305 8.41 17.14 -5.13
C GLU A 305 9.04 16.67 -3.80
N LEU A 306 8.59 17.30 -2.74
CA LEU A 306 8.82 16.89 -1.35
C LEU A 306 7.47 16.44 -0.79
N ASN A 307 7.21 15.14 -0.78
CA ASN A 307 5.90 14.60 -0.47
C ASN A 307 5.83 14.06 0.95
N VAL A 308 4.70 14.32 1.58
CA VAL A 308 4.35 13.80 2.90
C VAL A 308 3.02 13.08 2.80
N GLN A 309 2.92 11.92 3.42
CA GLN A 309 1.64 11.21 3.54
C GLN A 309 1.59 10.36 4.81
N ARG A 310 0.39 10.19 5.34
CA ARG A 310 0.13 9.32 6.49
C ARG A 310 -0.33 7.95 6.03
N ARG A 311 0.41 6.91 6.43
CA ARG A 311 0.09 5.52 6.11
C ARG A 311 -0.99 5.00 7.05
N PRO A 312 -2.12 4.47 6.58
CA PRO A 312 -3.13 3.84 7.43
C PRO A 312 -2.56 2.62 8.14
N THR A 313 -2.38 2.71 9.45
CA THR A 313 -1.62 1.72 10.22
C THR A 313 -2.44 1.21 11.38
N ARG A 314 -2.56 -0.11 11.51
CA ARG A 314 -3.16 -0.80 12.65
C ARG A 314 -2.10 -1.08 13.74
N PRO A 315 -2.51 -1.38 14.98
CA PRO A 315 -1.58 -1.67 16.07
C PRO A 315 -0.62 -2.83 15.78
N ASP A 316 -1.09 -3.86 15.06
CA ASP A 316 -0.35 -5.05 14.67
C ASP A 316 0.42 -4.92 13.34
N HIS A 317 0.30 -3.76 12.66
CA HIS A 317 0.87 -3.50 11.34
C HIS A 317 0.40 -4.46 10.23
N LEU A 318 -0.67 -5.21 10.45
CA LEU A 318 -1.25 -6.13 9.49
C LEU A 318 -2.52 -5.56 8.85
N PRO A 319 -2.80 -5.89 7.58
CA PRO A 319 -4.07 -5.56 6.96
C PRO A 319 -5.21 -6.38 7.56
N ALA A 320 -6.42 -5.83 7.53
CA ALA A 320 -7.61 -6.58 7.87
C ALA A 320 -8.80 -6.23 7.00
N ILE A 321 -9.69 -7.20 6.87
CA ILE A 321 -11.00 -7.08 6.24
C ILE A 321 -12.03 -7.23 7.36
N ARG A 322 -12.72 -6.15 7.69
CA ARG A 322 -13.76 -6.14 8.71
C ARG A 322 -15.13 -6.24 8.04
N VAL A 323 -15.94 -7.19 8.48
CA VAL A 323 -17.23 -7.51 7.88
C VAL A 323 -18.35 -7.25 8.88
N ASP A 324 -19.24 -6.33 8.54
CA ASP A 324 -20.51 -6.12 9.19
C ASP A 324 -21.59 -6.75 8.30
N GLN A 325 -22.00 -7.96 8.68
CA GLN A 325 -22.99 -8.71 7.89
C GLN A 325 -24.37 -8.07 7.94
N GLN A 326 -24.74 -7.47 9.06
CA GLN A 326 -26.06 -6.88 9.26
C GLN A 326 -26.19 -5.59 8.46
N ALA A 327 -25.21 -4.71 8.55
CA ALA A 327 -25.15 -3.49 7.75
C ALA A 327 -24.71 -3.73 6.30
N ARG A 328 -24.26 -4.94 5.94
CA ARG A 328 -23.69 -5.32 4.64
C ARG A 328 -22.52 -4.41 4.22
N VAL A 329 -21.62 -4.14 5.17
CA VAL A 329 -20.45 -3.30 4.98
C VAL A 329 -19.18 -4.12 5.14
N VAL A 330 -18.33 -4.10 4.13
CA VAL A 330 -16.97 -4.67 4.16
C VAL A 330 -15.98 -3.52 4.23
N ARG A 331 -15.02 -3.55 5.14
CA ARG A 331 -13.99 -2.52 5.31
C ARG A 331 -12.62 -3.10 5.14
N VAL A 332 -11.77 -2.46 4.32
CA VAL A 332 -10.38 -2.85 4.10
C VAL A 332 -9.47 -1.76 4.63
N ASN A 333 -8.52 -2.12 5.51
CA ASN A 333 -7.56 -1.15 6.03
C ASN A 333 -6.26 -1.81 6.52
N GLY A 334 -5.31 -0.97 6.97
CA GLY A 334 -4.07 -1.43 7.58
C GLY A 334 -3.00 -1.87 6.55
N LEU A 335 -3.06 -1.40 5.30
CA LEU A 335 -2.03 -1.71 4.30
C LEU A 335 -0.67 -1.11 4.65
N TYR A 336 -0.62 -0.14 5.57
CA TYR A 336 0.57 0.45 6.13
C TYR A 336 1.58 0.89 5.05
N ARG A 337 2.86 0.55 5.23
CA ARG A 337 3.94 0.85 4.27
C ARG A 337 3.97 -0.10 3.07
N HIS A 338 3.22 -1.20 3.15
CA HIS A 338 3.24 -2.28 2.17
C HIS A 338 2.15 -2.16 1.10
N GLY A 339 1.49 -1.00 0.99
CA GLY A 339 0.28 -0.82 0.17
C GLY A 339 0.37 -1.46 -1.22
N PHE A 340 1.31 -1.05 -2.08
CA PHE A 340 1.44 -1.65 -3.41
C PHE A 340 1.88 -3.11 -3.38
N LEU A 341 2.69 -3.49 -2.38
CA LEU A 341 3.15 -4.87 -2.25
C LEU A 341 2.03 -5.86 -1.97
N ILE A 342 1.02 -5.48 -1.15
CA ILE A 342 -0.01 -6.43 -0.69
C ILE A 342 -1.43 -6.09 -1.12
N ALA A 343 -1.69 -4.89 -1.68
CA ALA A 343 -3.04 -4.48 -2.05
C ALA A 343 -3.74 -5.45 -3.02
N PRO A 344 -3.09 -6.03 -4.05
CA PRO A 344 -3.74 -7.00 -4.91
C PRO A 344 -4.36 -8.16 -4.15
N ALA A 345 -3.57 -8.87 -3.35
CA ALA A 345 -4.03 -10.03 -2.60
C ALA A 345 -5.12 -9.68 -1.56
N VAL A 346 -4.95 -8.56 -0.85
CA VAL A 346 -5.95 -8.10 0.14
C VAL A 346 -7.25 -7.67 -0.54
N THR A 347 -7.16 -6.99 -1.69
CA THR A 347 -8.35 -6.54 -2.43
C THR A 347 -9.08 -7.71 -3.07
N GLU A 348 -8.36 -8.69 -3.63
CA GLU A 348 -8.96 -9.93 -4.14
C GLU A 348 -9.75 -10.66 -3.04
N ALA A 349 -9.16 -10.78 -1.86
CA ALA A 349 -9.84 -11.36 -0.71
C ALA A 349 -11.10 -10.55 -0.30
N ALA A 350 -11.03 -9.23 -0.31
CA ALA A 350 -12.17 -8.38 0.01
C ALA A 350 -13.28 -8.48 -1.05
N CYS A 351 -12.93 -8.51 -2.34
CA CYS A 351 -13.89 -8.71 -3.42
C CYS A 351 -14.58 -10.07 -3.33
N ALA A 352 -13.85 -11.13 -2.94
CA ALA A 352 -14.43 -12.44 -2.68
C ALA A 352 -15.47 -12.40 -1.54
N VAL A 353 -15.17 -11.67 -0.46
CA VAL A 353 -16.11 -11.44 0.65
C VAL A 353 -17.36 -10.66 0.18
N VAL A 354 -17.17 -9.60 -0.61
CA VAL A 354 -18.29 -8.83 -1.20
C VAL A 354 -19.16 -9.74 -2.07
N GLY A 355 -18.53 -10.55 -2.94
CA GLY A 355 -19.26 -11.50 -3.79
C GLY A 355 -20.07 -12.54 -3.01
N ALA A 356 -19.55 -13.02 -1.87
CA ALA A 356 -20.31 -13.92 -0.97
C ALA A 356 -21.51 -13.21 -0.35
N LEU A 357 -21.33 -11.99 0.15
CA LEU A 357 -22.43 -11.20 0.70
C LEU A 357 -23.52 -10.93 -0.34
N LEU A 358 -23.19 -10.65 -1.59
CA LEU A 358 -24.16 -10.45 -2.66
C LEU A 358 -25.00 -11.70 -2.91
N LYS A 359 -24.41 -12.90 -2.78
CA LYS A 359 -25.08 -14.20 -2.93
C LYS A 359 -25.82 -14.66 -1.67
N GLY A 360 -25.61 -13.99 -0.54
CA GLY A 360 -26.13 -14.42 0.76
C GLY A 360 -25.32 -15.54 1.42
N ASP A 361 -24.09 -15.79 0.96
CA ASP A 361 -23.21 -16.81 1.48
C ASP A 361 -22.38 -16.33 2.69
N PRO A 362 -21.89 -17.23 3.55
CA PRO A 362 -21.01 -16.85 4.65
C PRO A 362 -19.70 -16.26 4.18
N ALA A 363 -19.41 -15.04 4.57
CA ALA A 363 -18.20 -14.29 4.17
C ALA A 363 -16.88 -15.00 4.52
N ALA A 364 -16.83 -15.71 5.65
CA ALA A 364 -15.61 -16.33 6.17
C ALA A 364 -15.01 -17.42 5.26
N HIS A 365 -15.79 -18.04 4.40
CA HIS A 365 -15.37 -19.13 3.51
C HIS A 365 -15.04 -18.67 2.08
N ALA A 366 -15.34 -17.42 1.75
CA ALA A 366 -15.19 -16.88 0.40
C ALA A 366 -13.74 -16.63 -0.01
N VAL A 367 -12.85 -16.34 0.95
CA VAL A 367 -11.46 -16.00 0.66
C VAL A 367 -10.66 -17.22 0.25
N PRO A 368 -9.91 -17.16 -0.87
CA PRO A 368 -9.01 -18.22 -1.30
C PRO A 368 -8.07 -18.67 -0.17
N ALA A 369 -7.85 -19.98 -0.03
CA ALA A 369 -7.04 -20.54 1.06
C ALA A 369 -5.62 -19.96 1.12
N ALA A 370 -5.02 -19.70 -0.05
CA ALA A 370 -3.68 -19.11 -0.18
C ALA A 370 -3.59 -17.66 0.37
N LEU A 371 -4.71 -16.95 0.43
CA LEU A 371 -4.79 -15.57 0.92
C LEU A 371 -5.37 -15.47 2.34
N ARG A 372 -5.70 -16.59 2.96
CA ARG A 372 -6.37 -16.63 4.27
C ARG A 372 -5.39 -16.84 5.39
N TRP A 373 -5.47 -16.02 6.43
CA TRP A 373 -4.82 -16.29 7.71
C TRP A 373 -5.77 -15.99 8.87
N PRO A 374 -5.51 -16.57 10.07
CA PRO A 374 -6.28 -16.24 11.27
C PRO A 374 -6.23 -14.73 11.59
N GLY A 375 -7.38 -14.10 11.79
CA GLY A 375 -7.50 -12.67 12.09
C GLY A 375 -7.49 -11.74 10.87
N MET A 376 -7.40 -12.25 9.64
CA MET A 376 -7.56 -11.42 8.44
C MET A 376 -8.98 -10.89 8.29
N ILE A 377 -9.97 -11.75 8.53
CA ILE A 377 -11.39 -11.37 8.48
C ILE A 377 -11.87 -11.20 9.91
N GLU A 378 -12.32 -9.99 10.22
CA GLU A 378 -12.90 -9.62 11.50
C GLU A 378 -14.40 -9.43 11.35
N ALA A 379 -15.19 -10.26 12.02
CA ALA A 379 -16.64 -10.02 12.12
C ALA A 379 -16.88 -8.85 13.09
N VAL A 380 -17.70 -7.88 12.68
CA VAL A 380 -18.24 -6.87 13.59
C VAL A 380 -19.33 -7.53 14.41
N THR A 381 -19.02 -7.89 15.66
CA THR A 381 -20.03 -8.23 16.65
C THR A 381 -20.51 -6.94 17.30
N GLU A 382 -21.80 -6.62 17.22
CA GLU A 382 -22.37 -5.52 17.99
C GLU A 382 -22.01 -5.71 19.46
N ALA A 383 -21.49 -4.66 20.09
CA ALA A 383 -21.56 -4.57 21.54
C ALA A 383 -23.04 -4.61 21.92
N PRO A 384 -23.48 -5.45 22.87
CA PRO A 384 -24.87 -5.50 23.27
C PRO A 384 -25.31 -4.08 23.66
N ALA A 385 -26.43 -3.63 23.07
CA ALA A 385 -27.06 -2.33 23.33
C ALA A 385 -27.66 -2.32 24.75
N ALA A 386 -26.84 -2.47 25.78
CA ALA A 386 -27.22 -2.47 27.18
C ALA A 386 -26.23 -1.61 27.97
N ALA A 387 -26.44 -0.30 27.94
CA ALA A 387 -25.99 0.64 29.00
C ALA A 387 -26.35 2.11 28.72
N LEU A 388 -27.39 2.41 27.94
CA LEU A 388 -27.83 3.81 27.76
C LEU A 388 -29.13 4.16 28.49
N HIS A 389 -29.67 3.29 29.38
CA HIS A 389 -30.88 3.56 30.15
C HIS A 389 -30.71 3.46 31.67
N ALA A 390 -29.57 3.88 32.22
CA ALA A 390 -29.38 3.93 33.67
C ALA A 390 -28.65 5.19 34.14
N ARG A 391 -29.06 6.38 33.66
CA ARG A 391 -28.70 7.67 34.29
C ARG A 391 -29.80 8.72 34.13
N THR A 392 -31.04 8.36 34.46
CA THR A 392 -32.09 9.32 34.79
C THR A 392 -32.88 8.75 35.96
N GLY A 393 -32.50 9.14 37.15
CA GLY A 393 -33.26 8.81 38.34
C GLY A 393 -32.38 8.79 39.59
N LEU A 394 -32.11 10.01 40.10
CA LEU A 394 -31.87 10.28 41.52
C LEU A 394 -31.53 11.78 41.67
N LEU A 395 -32.57 12.58 41.64
CA LEU A 395 -32.65 13.86 42.33
C LEU A 395 -33.87 13.78 43.22
N HIS A 396 -33.63 13.55 44.48
CA HIS A 396 -34.45 14.06 45.60
C HIS A 396 -33.49 14.22 46.78
#